data_76572a5d14b17a90a87f77d3eafe5814
#
_entry.id   76572a5d14b17a90a87f77d3eafe5814
#
_cell.length_a   1.000
_cell.length_b   1.000
_cell.length_c   1.000
_cell.angle_alpha   90.00
_cell.angle_beta   90.00
_cell.angle_gamma   90.00
#
_symmetry.space_group_name_H-M   'P 1'
#
loop_
_entity.id
_entity.type
_entity.pdbx_description
1 polymer ?
#
loop_
_entity_poly.entity_id
_entity_poly.type
_entity_poly.pdbx_seq_one_letter_code
_entity_poly.pdbx_strand_id
1 'polypeptide(L)'
;MRKSQAAPLPENYEPYRRTAVFTQDTIPAGLLRAHRTAAGVWALIHVMEGRLQFRVNEPVVFETVIDLDRLGVIEPAISHEVAPLGAVRFYVEFYRQRR
;
A
#
# COMPACT_ATOMS: atom_id res chain seq x y z
N MET A 1 10.45 -10.16 -15.81
CA MET A 1 10.33 -10.57 -14.52
C MET A 1 10.12 -9.46 -13.59
N ARG A 2 9.20 -9.59 -12.72
CA ARG A 2 8.89 -8.58 -11.85
C ARG A 2 9.90 -8.49 -10.81
N LYS A 3 10.23 -7.30 -10.47
CA LYS A 3 11.12 -7.04 -9.49
C LYS A 3 10.50 -7.17 -8.23
N SER A 4 10.45 -8.15 -7.58
CA SER A 4 9.69 -8.20 -6.45
C SER A 4 10.39 -7.79 -5.29
N GLN A 5 9.77 -7.29 -4.36
CA GLN A 5 10.24 -7.03 -3.15
C GLN A 5 10.30 -8.27 -2.45
N ALA A 6 10.91 -8.36 -1.39
CA ALA A 6 10.94 -9.48 -0.55
C ALA A 6 9.54 -9.93 -0.32
N ALA A 7 9.33 -11.12 0.03
CA ALA A 7 8.05 -11.67 0.22
C ALA A 7 7.24 -10.69 0.99
N PRO A 8 6.24 -10.19 0.42
CA PRO A 8 5.52 -9.12 1.03
C PRO A 8 4.74 -9.55 2.24
N LEU A 9 4.23 -10.72 2.29
CA LEU A 9 3.33 -11.10 3.36
C LEU A 9 3.76 -12.40 4.00
N PRO A 10 3.44 -12.57 5.29
CA PRO A 10 3.67 -13.85 5.93
C PRO A 10 2.82 -14.93 5.27
N GLU A 11 3.23 -16.17 5.41
CA GLU A 11 2.43 -17.26 4.91
C GLU A 11 1.16 -17.31 5.72
N ASN A 12 0.18 -17.96 5.31
CA ASN A 12 -1.11 -18.09 5.95
C ASN A 12 -1.87 -16.79 6.16
N TYR A 13 -1.57 -15.77 5.36
CA TYR A 13 -2.41 -14.57 5.28
C TYR A 13 -3.21 -14.63 3.99
N GLU A 14 -4.42 -14.11 4.03
CA GLU A 14 -5.30 -14.15 2.88
C GLU A 14 -6.01 -12.82 2.68
N PRO A 15 -6.31 -12.45 1.45
CA PRO A 15 -7.03 -11.21 1.21
C PRO A 15 -8.47 -11.35 1.67
N TYR A 16 -9.03 -10.29 2.25
CA TYR A 16 -10.42 -10.32 2.67
C TYR A 16 -11.19 -9.08 2.27
N ARG A 17 -10.50 -8.07 1.75
CA ARG A 17 -11.16 -6.83 1.41
C ARG A 17 -10.29 -6.01 0.48
N ARG A 18 -10.92 -5.30 -0.40
CA ARG A 18 -10.19 -4.45 -1.36
C ARG A 18 -10.97 -3.14 -1.50
N THR A 19 -10.27 -2.03 -1.66
CA THR A 19 -10.92 -0.75 -1.88
C THR A 19 -11.35 -0.62 -3.33
N ALA A 20 -12.11 0.42 -3.62
CA ALA A 20 -12.36 0.83 -4.99
C ALA A 20 -11.03 1.31 -5.57
N VAL A 21 -11.00 1.51 -6.88
CA VAL A 21 -9.83 2.07 -7.53
C VAL A 21 -9.84 3.57 -7.31
N PHE A 22 -8.74 4.11 -6.83
CA PHE A 22 -8.58 5.54 -6.62
C PHE A 22 -7.75 6.14 -7.74
N THR A 23 -8.02 7.42 -8.03
CA THR A 23 -7.20 8.19 -8.97
C THR A 23 -6.55 9.31 -8.17
N GLN A 24 -5.70 10.10 -8.82
CA GLN A 24 -5.05 11.23 -8.15
C GLN A 24 -6.08 12.22 -7.57
N ASP A 25 -7.30 12.19 -8.06
CA ASP A 25 -8.33 13.10 -7.58
C ASP A 25 -9.27 12.49 -6.56
N THR A 26 -9.19 11.20 -6.32
CA THR A 26 -10.13 10.53 -5.43
C THR A 26 -9.47 9.81 -4.27
N ILE A 27 -8.20 10.03 -4.03
CA ILE A 27 -7.52 9.40 -2.91
C ILE A 27 -8.14 9.92 -1.61
N PRO A 28 -8.58 9.04 -0.71
CA PRO A 28 -9.12 9.49 0.55
C PRO A 28 -8.11 10.33 1.32
N ALA A 29 -8.56 11.40 1.93
CA ALA A 29 -7.68 12.30 2.66
C ALA A 29 -6.84 11.57 3.70
N GLY A 30 -7.39 10.55 4.30
CA GLY A 30 -6.66 9.79 5.30
C GLY A 30 -5.41 9.10 4.77
N LEU A 31 -5.39 8.75 3.48
CA LEU A 31 -4.23 8.10 2.91
C LEU A 31 -3.15 9.10 2.50
N LEU A 32 -3.50 10.37 2.41
CA LEU A 32 -2.55 11.41 2.03
C LEU A 32 -1.75 11.93 3.20
N ARG A 33 -2.00 11.44 4.39
CA ARG A 33 -1.24 11.84 5.56
C ARG A 33 -1.04 10.63 6.44
N ALA A 34 -0.25 10.79 7.47
CA ALA A 34 0.11 9.67 8.33
C ALA A 34 -1.11 8.85 8.73
N HIS A 35 -1.08 7.59 8.47
CA HIS A 35 -2.21 6.70 8.67
C HIS A 35 -1.68 5.32 9.06
N ARG A 36 -2.44 4.59 9.84
CA ARG A 36 -2.03 3.26 10.27
C ARG A 36 -3.10 2.24 9.92
N THR A 37 -2.68 1.04 9.52
CA THR A 37 -3.63 -0.04 9.40
C THR A 37 -3.90 -0.59 10.79
N ALA A 38 -4.93 -1.38 10.90
CA ALA A 38 -5.26 -2.02 12.16
C ALA A 38 -4.18 -3.04 12.53
N ALA A 39 -4.07 -3.34 13.79
CA ALA A 39 -3.15 -4.37 14.25
C ALA A 39 -3.52 -5.70 13.60
N GLY A 40 -2.52 -6.43 13.17
CA GLY A 40 -2.74 -7.74 12.56
C GLY A 40 -3.16 -7.69 11.10
N VAL A 41 -3.35 -6.51 10.54
CA VAL A 41 -3.80 -6.37 9.16
C VAL A 41 -2.66 -5.87 8.29
N TRP A 42 -2.35 -6.61 7.25
CA TRP A 42 -1.38 -6.21 6.24
C TRP A 42 -2.14 -5.67 5.04
N ALA A 43 -1.51 -4.87 4.22
CA ALA A 43 -2.14 -4.40 3.01
C ALA A 43 -1.13 -4.28 1.89
N LEU A 44 -1.62 -4.42 0.67
CA LEU A 44 -0.81 -4.23 -0.52
C LEU A 44 -1.44 -3.14 -1.36
N ILE A 45 -0.60 -2.20 -1.82
CA ILE A 45 -1.06 -1.17 -2.73
C ILE A 45 -0.70 -1.64 -4.14
N HIS A 46 -1.71 -1.77 -4.98
CA HIS A 46 -1.55 -2.22 -6.36
C HIS A 46 -1.76 -1.03 -7.28
N VAL A 47 -0.69 -0.57 -7.91
CA VAL A 47 -0.80 0.52 -8.87
C VAL A 47 -1.11 -0.07 -10.24
N MET A 48 -2.15 0.46 -10.87
CA MET A 48 -2.61 -0.01 -12.18
C MET A 48 -2.07 0.85 -13.30
N GLU A 49 -1.81 2.13 -13.00
CA GLU A 49 -1.27 3.04 -14.00
C GLU A 49 -0.64 4.20 -13.28
N GLY A 50 0.45 4.72 -13.80
CA GLY A 50 1.12 5.87 -13.20
C GLY A 50 2.02 5.48 -12.06
N ARG A 51 2.31 6.44 -11.19
CA ARG A 51 3.23 6.25 -10.07
C ARG A 51 2.71 6.91 -8.82
N LEU A 52 3.04 6.32 -7.70
CA LEU A 52 2.58 6.79 -6.40
C LEU A 52 3.78 6.83 -5.48
N GLN A 53 3.97 7.92 -4.76
CA GLN A 53 5.01 7.96 -3.76
C GLN A 53 4.48 7.32 -2.50
N PHE A 54 5.26 6.45 -1.90
CA PHE A 54 4.86 5.71 -0.71
C PHE A 54 5.89 5.98 0.38
N ARG A 55 5.42 6.44 1.53
CA ARG A 55 6.30 6.77 2.64
C ARG A 55 5.89 5.98 3.86
N VAL A 56 6.86 5.31 4.46
CA VAL A 56 6.69 4.63 5.73
C VAL A 56 7.35 5.52 6.76
N ASN A 57 6.63 5.85 7.82
CA ASN A 57 7.10 6.83 8.79
C ASN A 57 7.81 6.24 10.00
N GLU A 58 7.73 4.95 10.19
CA GLU A 58 8.32 4.34 11.38
C GLU A 58 8.65 2.88 11.14
N PRO A 59 9.59 2.29 11.85
CA PRO A 59 10.39 2.93 12.89
C PRO A 59 11.44 3.87 12.30
N VAL A 60 11.74 3.71 11.00
CA VAL A 60 12.68 4.58 10.30
C VAL A 60 11.97 5.09 9.07
N VAL A 61 12.09 6.36 8.78
CA VAL A 61 11.45 6.94 7.62
C VAL A 61 12.02 6.32 6.34
N PHE A 62 11.14 5.91 5.46
CA PHE A 62 11.52 5.29 4.22
C PHE A 62 10.55 5.72 3.12
N GLU A 63 11.07 6.15 2.00
CA GLU A 63 10.23 6.55 0.87
C GLU A 63 10.62 5.79 -0.36
N THR A 64 9.65 5.45 -1.19
CA THR A 64 9.91 4.80 -2.46
C THR A 64 8.79 5.17 -3.42
N VAL A 65 9.01 4.92 -4.70
CA VAL A 65 8.00 5.10 -5.72
C VAL A 65 7.47 3.72 -6.08
N ILE A 66 6.16 3.57 -6.06
CA ILE A 66 5.54 2.32 -6.45
C ILE A 66 4.78 2.51 -7.75
N ASP A 67 4.73 1.48 -8.55
CA ASP A 67 4.11 1.51 -9.88
C ASP A 67 3.67 0.09 -10.26
N LEU A 68 3.47 -0.15 -11.54
CA LEU A 68 3.02 -1.46 -11.99
C LEU A 68 3.99 -2.57 -11.61
N ASP A 69 5.26 -2.26 -11.47
CA ASP A 69 6.28 -3.26 -11.21
C ASP A 69 6.70 -3.37 -9.75
N ARG A 70 6.19 -2.51 -8.91
CA ARG A 70 6.57 -2.51 -7.50
C ARG A 70 5.36 -2.27 -6.61
N LEU A 71 5.02 -3.23 -5.80
CA LEU A 71 3.92 -3.13 -4.85
C LEU A 71 4.31 -2.27 -3.66
N GLY A 72 3.34 -1.63 -3.07
CA GLY A 72 3.54 -1.01 -1.77
C GLY A 72 3.09 -2.00 -0.71
N VAL A 73 3.96 -2.30 0.24
CA VAL A 73 3.63 -3.24 1.31
C VAL A 73 3.40 -2.46 2.59
N ILE A 74 2.23 -2.62 3.18
CA ILE A 74 1.87 -1.93 4.40
C ILE A 74 1.82 -2.94 5.54
N GLU A 75 2.72 -2.79 6.50
CA GLU A 75 2.75 -3.67 7.66
C GLU A 75 1.73 -3.22 8.69
N PRO A 76 1.28 -4.13 9.56
CA PRO A 76 0.26 -3.77 10.55
C PRO A 76 0.71 -2.65 11.46
N ALA A 77 -0.20 -1.74 11.71
CA ALA A 77 -0.02 -0.68 12.70
C ALA A 77 1.17 0.28 12.45
N ILE A 78 1.73 0.26 11.26
CA ILE A 78 2.85 1.15 10.93
C ILE A 78 2.32 2.39 10.22
N SER A 79 2.77 3.55 10.66
CA SER A 79 2.33 4.80 10.04
C SER A 79 2.89 4.94 8.64
N HIS A 80 2.04 5.28 7.69
CA HIS A 80 2.44 5.41 6.29
C HIS A 80 1.56 6.45 5.60
N GLU A 81 1.97 6.87 4.42
CA GLU A 81 1.18 7.79 3.63
C GLU A 81 1.57 7.69 2.17
N VAL A 82 0.71 8.18 1.29
CA VAL A 82 0.97 8.15 -0.14
C VAL A 82 0.76 9.54 -0.73
N ALA A 83 1.37 9.77 -1.89
CA ALA A 83 1.15 11.00 -2.64
C ALA A 83 1.20 10.67 -4.13
N PRO A 84 0.28 11.19 -4.92
CA PRO A 84 0.29 10.89 -6.35
C PRO A 84 1.44 11.62 -7.04
N LEU A 85 2.04 10.97 -8.02
CA LEU A 85 3.07 11.58 -8.84
C LEU A 85 2.50 11.74 -10.23
N GLY A 86 1.56 12.66 -10.39
CA GLY A 86 0.83 12.82 -11.64
C GLY A 86 -0.38 11.91 -11.66
N ALA A 87 -0.86 11.60 -12.83
CA ALA A 87 -2.03 10.75 -12.96
C ALA A 87 -1.70 9.35 -12.48
N VAL A 88 -2.58 8.77 -11.70
CA VAL A 88 -2.35 7.46 -11.11
C VAL A 88 -3.69 6.76 -10.90
N ARG A 89 -3.66 5.43 -10.95
CA ARG A 89 -4.82 4.61 -10.57
C ARG A 89 -4.30 3.47 -9.73
N PHE A 90 -4.91 3.26 -8.59
CA PHE A 90 -4.45 2.20 -7.68
C PHE A 90 -5.58 1.76 -6.75
N TYR A 91 -5.43 0.61 -6.15
CA TYR A 91 -6.34 0.15 -5.11
C TYR A 91 -5.52 -0.49 -4.00
N VAL A 92 -6.14 -0.68 -2.86
CA VAL A 92 -5.49 -1.28 -1.69
C VAL A 92 -6.23 -2.56 -1.35
N GLU A 93 -5.49 -3.62 -1.13
CA GLU A 93 -6.05 -4.91 -0.78
C GLU A 93 -5.58 -5.28 0.61
N PHE A 94 -6.50 -5.65 1.48
CA PHE A 94 -6.21 -5.95 2.88
C PHE A 94 -6.17 -7.44 3.12
N TYR A 95 -5.24 -7.86 3.96
CA TYR A 95 -5.00 -9.26 4.27
C TYR A 95 -5.07 -9.48 5.77
N ARG A 96 -5.56 -10.65 6.14
CA ARG A 96 -5.58 -11.04 7.53
C ARG A 96 -5.15 -12.48 7.63
N GLN A 97 -4.84 -12.91 8.83
CA GLN A 97 -4.38 -14.26 9.04
C GLN A 97 -5.49 -15.25 8.74
N ARG A 98 -5.14 -16.32 8.02
CA ARG A 98 -6.11 -17.33 7.69
C ARG A 98 -6.43 -18.11 8.96
N ARG A 99 -7.66 -18.48 9.12
CA ARG A 99 -8.04 -19.20 10.31
C ARG A 99 -7.87 -20.67 10.22
#